data_faaaf8450f2707dcf9853eb6e166bf0f
#
_entry.id   faaaf8450f2707dcf9853eb6e166bf0f
#
_cell.length_a   1.000
_cell.length_b   1.000
_cell.length_c   1.000
_cell.angle_alpha   90.00
_cell.angle_beta   90.00
_cell.angle_gamma   90.00
#
_symmetry.space_group_name_H-M   'P 1'
#
loop_
_entity.id
_entity.type
_entity.pdbx_description
1 polymer ?
#
loop_
_entity_poly.entity_id
_entity_poly.type
_entity_poly.pdbx_seq_one_letter_code
_entity_poly.pdbx_strand_id
1 'polypeptide(L)' 'MTAVPEVEARNGYSVRVREEKGSWSVAIVDPQGREISVRACRDETEARTFASTVRQHIAWLSEPRFREIYRLAGGA' A
#
# COMPACT_ATOMS: atom_id res chain seq x y z
N MET A 1 10.49 10.83 22.30
CA MET A 1 10.53 10.60 21.67
C MET A 1 10.24 10.28 20.95
N THR A 2 10.34 10.16 20.60
CA THR A 2 9.94 9.97 19.77
C THR A 2 9.95 9.21 19.05
N ALA A 3 9.52 8.96 18.74
CA ALA A 3 9.31 8.17 18.11
C ALA A 3 9.62 8.16 16.89
N VAL A 4 9.92 7.57 16.47
CA VAL A 4 10.20 7.57 15.31
C VAL A 4 9.46 7.09 14.59
N PRO A 5 9.08 7.27 14.03
CA PRO A 5 8.24 6.97 13.31
C PRO A 5 8.47 6.24 12.44
N GLU A 6 7.95 5.75 12.29
CA GLU A 6 7.92 5.11 11.48
C GLU A 6 8.20 5.70 10.47
N VAL A 7 8.61 5.51 9.84
CA VAL A 7 8.88 5.98 8.82
C VAL A 7 7.94 6.64 8.19
N GLU A 8 8.04 7.71 7.98
CA GLU A 8 7.24 8.32 7.24
C GLU A 8 7.25 7.84 5.96
N ALA A 9 6.29 7.45 5.33
CA ALA A 9 6.22 7.02 4.01
C ALA A 9 6.77 8.09 3.12
N ARG A 10 7.66 7.72 2.28
CA ARG A 10 8.26 8.67 1.39
C ARG A 10 7.26 9.39 0.53
N ASN A 11 6.24 8.70 0.07
CA ASN A 11 5.29 9.31 -0.85
C ASN A 11 3.91 9.53 -0.27
N GLY A 12 3.73 9.25 1.00
CA GLY A 12 2.46 9.51 1.65
C GLY A 12 1.42 8.44 1.47
N TYR A 13 1.70 7.44 0.69
CA TYR A 13 0.75 6.34 0.51
C TYR A 13 0.90 5.34 1.64
N SER A 14 -0.11 4.50 1.79
CA SER A 14 -0.06 3.43 2.78
C SER A 14 -0.74 2.19 2.22
N VAL A 15 -0.62 1.09 2.92
CA VAL A 15 -1.19 -0.15 2.44
C VAL A 15 -1.96 -0.78 3.59
N ARG A 16 -3.05 -1.46 3.26
CA ARG A 16 -3.92 -2.03 4.27
C ARG A 16 -4.26 -3.45 3.89
N VAL A 17 -4.04 -4.39 4.78
CA VAL A 17 -4.40 -5.79 4.56
C VAL A 17 -5.76 -6.01 5.17
N ARG A 18 -6.65 -6.64 4.43
CA ARG A 18 -8.00 -6.90 4.93
C ARG A 18 -8.40 -8.35 4.74
N GLU A 19 -9.22 -8.83 5.62
CA GLU A 19 -9.75 -10.16 5.52
C GLU A 19 -11.24 -10.07 5.81
N GLU A 20 -12.06 -10.62 4.93
CA GLU A 20 -13.47 -10.61 5.09
C GLU A 20 -14.00 -11.95 4.71
N LYS A 21 -14.60 -12.68 5.64
CA LYS A 21 -15.20 -13.98 5.36
C LYS A 21 -14.24 -14.92 4.66
N GLY A 22 -13.01 -14.91 5.09
CA GLY A 22 -12.01 -15.79 4.52
C GLY A 22 -11.34 -15.30 3.26
N SER A 23 -11.77 -14.13 2.76
CA SER A 23 -11.16 -13.59 1.56
C SER A 23 -10.16 -12.51 1.95
N TRP A 24 -8.98 -12.60 1.40
CA TRP A 24 -7.91 -11.67 1.74
C TRP A 24 -7.70 -10.68 0.60
N SER A 25 -7.42 -9.44 0.96
CA SER A 25 -7.11 -8.44 -0.05
C SER A 25 -6.17 -7.40 0.52
N VAL A 26 -5.54 -6.64 -0.36
CA VAL A 26 -4.60 -5.59 0.02
C VAL A 26 -5.04 -4.32 -0.71
N ALA A 27 -5.19 -3.25 0.04
CA ALA A 27 -5.60 -1.98 -0.54
C ALA A 27 -4.46 -0.99 -0.45
N ILE A 28 -4.27 -0.19 -1.48
CA ILE A 28 -3.32 0.89 -1.47
C ILE A 28 -4.13 2.16 -1.22
N VAL A 29 -3.72 2.92 -0.22
CA VAL A 29 -4.46 4.09 0.23
C VAL A 29 -3.63 5.33 -0.08
N ASP A 30 -4.26 6.34 -0.66
CA ASP A 30 -3.53 7.55 -1.05
C ASP A 30 -3.36 8.47 0.17
N PRO A 31 -2.61 9.55 0.01
CA PRO A 31 -2.36 10.44 1.15
C PRO A 31 -3.63 11.08 1.73
N GLN A 32 -4.72 11.11 0.97
CA GLN A 32 -5.96 11.64 1.47
C GLN A 32 -6.82 10.59 2.15
N GLY A 33 -6.33 9.37 2.26
CA GLY A 33 -7.06 8.32 2.94
C GLY A 33 -8.01 7.51 2.08
N ARG A 34 -7.93 7.67 0.76
CA ARG A 34 -8.82 6.93 -0.13
C ARG A 34 -8.16 5.68 -0.65
N GLU A 35 -8.92 4.60 -0.76
CA GLU A 35 -8.40 3.37 -1.32
C GLU A 35 -8.45 3.50 -2.83
N ILE A 36 -7.31 3.55 -3.45
CA ILE A 36 -7.24 3.74 -4.89
C ILE A 36 -6.91 2.47 -5.64
N SER A 37 -6.63 1.39 -4.93
CA SER A 37 -6.35 0.13 -5.59
C SER A 37 -6.60 -0.97 -4.59
N VAL A 38 -7.27 -2.04 -5.02
CA VAL A 38 -7.51 -3.18 -4.14
C VAL A 38 -7.15 -4.42 -4.91
N ARG A 39 -6.35 -5.27 -4.32
CA ARG A 39 -5.94 -6.51 -4.97
C ARG A 39 -6.39 -7.69 -4.16
N ALA A 40 -7.13 -8.59 -4.79
CA ALA A 40 -7.56 -9.80 -4.13
C ALA A 40 -6.38 -10.76 -4.03
N CYS A 41 -6.25 -11.41 -2.91
CA CYS A 41 -5.16 -12.34 -2.69
C CYS A 41 -5.71 -13.70 -2.36
N ARG A 42 -4.91 -14.73 -2.65
CA ARG A 42 -5.34 -16.09 -2.48
C ARG A 42 -5.46 -16.47 -1.01
N ASP A 43 -4.56 -15.98 -0.19
CA ASP A 43 -4.56 -16.33 1.22
C ASP A 43 -3.79 -15.26 1.98
N GLU A 44 -3.67 -15.49 3.26
CA GLU A 44 -3.02 -14.52 4.13
C GLU A 44 -1.55 -14.33 3.77
N THR A 45 -0.87 -15.41 3.45
CA THR A 45 0.54 -15.32 3.13
C THR A 45 0.76 -14.43 1.91
N GLU A 46 -0.04 -14.61 0.88
CA GLU A 46 0.09 -13.80 -0.30
C GLU A 46 -0.22 -12.34 0.00
N ALA A 47 -1.25 -12.10 0.81
CA ALA A 47 -1.62 -10.73 1.14
C ALA A 47 -0.51 -10.03 1.91
N ARG A 48 0.06 -10.71 2.88
CA ARG A 48 1.11 -10.09 3.68
C ARG A 48 2.39 -9.89 2.88
N THR A 49 2.70 -10.81 1.99
CA THR A 49 3.88 -10.67 1.15
C THR A 49 3.72 -9.49 0.20
N PHE A 50 2.55 -9.38 -0.41
CA PHE A 50 2.31 -8.27 -1.32
C PHE A 50 2.34 -6.94 -0.56
N ALA A 51 1.71 -6.90 0.61
CA ALA A 51 1.70 -5.67 1.41
C ALA A 51 3.12 -5.27 1.81
N SER A 52 3.94 -6.24 2.15
CA SER A 52 5.32 -5.94 2.53
C SER A 52 6.08 -5.32 1.35
N THR A 53 5.89 -5.87 0.17
CA THR A 53 6.54 -5.34 -1.02
C THR A 53 6.06 -3.92 -1.31
N VAL A 54 4.76 -3.69 -1.19
CA VAL A 54 4.22 -2.36 -1.44
C VAL A 54 4.79 -1.36 -0.42
N ARG A 55 4.90 -1.78 0.84
CA ARG A 55 5.44 -0.89 1.86
C ARG A 55 6.88 -0.50 1.56
N GLN A 56 7.67 -1.44 1.05
CA GLN A 56 9.02 -1.12 0.69
C GLN A 56 9.06 -0.09 -0.43
N HIS A 57 8.21 -0.25 -1.42
CA HIS A 57 8.17 0.70 -2.51
C HIS A 57 7.66 2.06 -2.06
N ILE A 58 6.73 2.09 -1.13
CA ILE A 58 6.26 3.35 -0.59
C ILE A 58 7.41 4.07 0.10
N ALA A 59 8.23 3.34 0.82
CA ALA A 59 9.35 3.95 1.53
C ALA A 59 10.45 4.42 0.60
N TRP A 60 10.63 3.74 -0.52
CA TRP A 60 11.75 4.04 -1.40
C TRP A 60 11.45 4.93 -2.59
N LEU A 61 10.25 4.86 -3.12
CA LEU A 61 9.96 5.53 -4.38
C LEU A 61 9.26 6.85 -4.18
N SER A 62 9.52 7.79 -5.05
CA SER A 62 8.77 9.03 -5.05
C SER A 62 7.35 8.74 -5.48
N GLU A 63 6.46 9.68 -5.25
CA GLU A 63 5.07 9.49 -5.61
C GLU A 63 4.89 9.22 -7.12
N PRO A 64 5.51 9.98 -8.01
CA PRO A 64 5.31 9.70 -9.42
C PRO A 64 5.75 8.29 -9.82
N ARG A 65 6.89 7.85 -9.29
CA ARG A 65 7.37 6.52 -9.63
C ARG A 65 6.46 5.44 -9.04
N PHE A 66 5.96 5.66 -7.84
CA PHE A 66 5.10 4.69 -7.21
C PHE A 66 3.82 4.54 -8.02
N ARG A 67 3.23 5.64 -8.46
CA ARG A 67 2.04 5.58 -9.28
C ARG A 67 2.31 4.87 -10.58
N GLU A 68 3.45 5.13 -11.18
CA GLU A 68 3.79 4.52 -12.44
C GLU A 68 3.94 3.01 -12.30
N ILE A 69 4.67 2.56 -11.29
CA ILE A 69 4.93 1.16 -11.12
C ILE A 69 3.66 0.38 -10.82
N TYR A 70 2.79 0.94 -10.00
CA TYR A 70 1.56 0.26 -9.63
C TYR A 70 0.40 0.64 -10.54
N ARG A 71 0.68 1.49 -11.53
CA ARG A 71 -0.35 1.91 -12.50
C ARG A 71 -1.57 2.48 -11.83
N LEU A 72 -1.33 3.37 -10.88
CA LEU A 72 -2.42 3.98 -10.15
C LEU A 72 -2.98 5.12 -10.95
N ALA A 73 -4.28 5.06 -11.14
CA ALA A 73 -4.88 6.08 -11.96
C ALA A 73 -5.18 7.33 -11.21
N GLY A 74 -5.07 7.28 -9.97
CA GLY A 74 -5.58 8.35 -9.22
C GLY A 74 -5.15 9.71 -9.59
N GLY A 75 -4.09 9.82 -10.16
CA GLY A 75 -3.66 11.13 -10.38
C GLY A 75 -4.35 11.78 -11.50
N ALA A 76 -4.89 11.01 -12.25
CA ALA A 76 -5.36 11.60 -13.45
C ALA A 76 -6.48 12.39 -13.25
#